data_f39ba611771986f4e9c82ce5c10108d8
#
_entry.id   f39ba611771986f4e9c82ce5c10108d8
#
_cell.length_a   1.000
_cell.length_b   1.000
_cell.length_c   1.000
_cell.angle_alpha   90.00
_cell.angle_beta   90.00
_cell.angle_gamma   90.00
#
_symmetry.space_group_name_H-M   'P 1'
#
loop_
_entity.id
_entity.type
_entity.pdbx_description
1 polymer ?
#
loop_
_entity_poly.entity_id
_entity_poly.type
_entity_poly.pdbx_seq_one_letter_code
_entity_poly.pdbx_strand_id
1 'polypeptide(L)'
;MAKKRRKLNKEFEKIIYSTKKNVELVLAKIYDIDDEDIQKEYMGAFNGVVYLYDSLKEDYEQKGFNDNSQELLTKYQNAFNIFESEFEI
;
A
#
# COMPACT_ATOMS: atom_id res chain seq x y z
N MET A 1 -35.49 -2.33 -2.97
CA MET A 1 -34.41 -3.07 -3.63
C MET A 1 -33.22 -3.27 -2.71
N ALA A 2 -32.75 -4.48 -2.62
CA ALA A 2 -31.62 -4.76 -1.75
C ALA A 2 -30.32 -4.24 -2.36
N LYS A 3 -29.56 -3.52 -1.57
CA LYS A 3 -28.21 -3.12 -1.98
C LYS A 3 -27.31 -4.36 -2.05
N LYS A 4 -26.50 -4.41 -3.07
CA LYS A 4 -25.46 -5.43 -3.16
C LYS A 4 -24.50 -5.24 -1.99
N ARG A 5 -24.39 -6.23 -1.14
CA ARG A 5 -23.49 -6.15 0.01
C ARG A 5 -22.06 -6.41 -0.43
N ARG A 6 -21.14 -5.59 0.11
CA ARG A 6 -19.73 -5.86 -0.07
C ARG A 6 -19.36 -7.06 0.79
N LYS A 7 -18.54 -7.91 0.24
CA LYS A 7 -18.01 -9.05 0.98
C LYS A 7 -16.88 -8.56 1.88
N LEU A 8 -17.06 -8.66 3.19
CA LEU A 8 -16.06 -8.23 4.16
C LEU A 8 -15.15 -9.39 4.53
N ASN A 9 -13.89 -9.06 4.75
CA ASN A 9 -12.88 -10.03 5.18
C ASN A 9 -11.99 -9.36 6.22
N LYS A 10 -12.18 -9.74 7.47
CA LYS A 10 -11.48 -9.11 8.60
C LYS A 10 -9.97 -9.30 8.53
N GLU A 11 -9.51 -10.45 8.07
CA GLU A 11 -8.07 -10.70 7.92
C GLU A 11 -7.47 -9.80 6.86
N PHE A 12 -8.20 -9.63 5.75
CA PHE A 12 -7.76 -8.75 4.67
C PHE A 12 -7.72 -7.29 5.13
N GLU A 13 -8.69 -6.89 5.94
CA GLU A 13 -8.71 -5.54 6.53
C GLU A 13 -7.50 -5.31 7.42
N LYS A 14 -7.10 -6.30 8.20
CA LYS A 14 -5.89 -6.22 9.02
C LYS A 14 -4.65 -6.06 8.15
N ILE A 15 -4.59 -6.76 7.03
CA ILE A 15 -3.49 -6.64 6.09
C ILE A 15 -3.42 -5.23 5.52
N ILE A 16 -4.56 -4.68 5.09
CA ILE A 16 -4.62 -3.32 4.58
C ILE A 16 -4.17 -2.32 5.64
N TYR A 17 -4.59 -2.51 6.88
CA TYR A 17 -4.18 -1.64 7.99
C TYR A 17 -2.67 -1.70 8.23
N SER A 18 -2.10 -2.89 8.24
CA SER A 18 -0.65 -3.07 8.37
C SER A 18 0.10 -2.43 7.20
N THR A 19 -0.45 -2.57 6.00
CA THR A 19 0.08 -1.97 4.79
C THR A 19 0.14 -0.44 4.91
N LYS A 20 -0.94 0.16 5.42
CA LYS A 20 -1.00 1.60 5.65
C LYS A 20 0.13 2.04 6.59
N LYS A 21 0.34 1.32 7.69
CA LYS A 21 1.39 1.65 8.65
C LYS A 21 2.78 1.54 8.02
N ASN A 22 2.99 0.53 7.21
CA ASN A 22 4.27 0.33 6.52
C ASN A 22 4.54 1.45 5.51
N VAL A 23 3.51 1.89 4.77
CA VAL A 23 3.62 3.02 3.86
C VAL A 23 4.01 4.29 4.62
N GLU A 24 3.34 4.56 5.74
CA GLU A 24 3.64 5.72 6.57
C GLU A 24 5.06 5.67 7.13
N LEU A 25 5.51 4.50 7.53
CA LEU A 25 6.86 4.31 8.07
C LEU A 25 7.93 4.61 7.01
N VAL A 26 7.75 4.11 5.79
CA VAL A 26 8.69 4.39 4.70
C VAL A 26 8.68 5.87 4.34
N LEU A 27 7.50 6.49 4.28
CA LEU A 27 7.41 7.92 4.01
C LEU A 27 8.19 8.73 5.05
N ALA A 28 8.05 8.38 6.33
CA ALA A 28 8.79 9.05 7.40
C ALA A 28 10.31 8.89 7.20
N LYS A 29 10.76 7.71 6.82
CA LYS A 29 12.18 7.46 6.56
C LYS A 29 12.69 8.24 5.34
N ILE A 30 11.87 8.37 4.30
CA ILE A 30 12.23 9.15 3.12
C ILE A 30 12.36 10.63 3.50
N TYR A 31 11.42 11.15 4.29
CA TYR A 31 11.47 12.55 4.73
C TYR A 31 12.69 12.84 5.62
N ASP A 32 13.27 11.82 6.24
CA ASP A 32 14.47 11.95 7.08
C ASP A 32 15.76 11.99 6.26
N ILE A 33 15.71 11.74 4.97
CA ILE A 33 16.90 11.79 4.11
C ILE A 33 17.36 13.23 3.97
N ASP A 34 18.62 13.50 4.36
CA ASP A 34 19.19 14.84 4.34
C ASP A 34 19.49 15.36 2.94
N ASP A 35 19.90 14.46 2.03
CA ASP A 35 20.20 14.84 0.65
C ASP A 35 18.91 15.04 -0.13
N GLU A 36 18.66 16.27 -0.57
CA GLU A 36 17.44 16.65 -1.25
C GLU A 36 17.21 15.88 -2.57
N ASP A 37 18.27 15.67 -3.31
CA ASP A 37 18.18 14.97 -4.61
C ASP A 37 17.85 13.50 -4.40
N ILE A 38 18.49 12.87 -3.43
CA ILE A 38 18.23 11.47 -3.08
C ILE A 38 16.80 11.34 -2.54
N GLN A 39 16.38 12.27 -1.70
CA GLN A 39 15.02 12.28 -1.15
C GLN A 39 13.97 12.32 -2.27
N LYS A 40 14.16 13.21 -3.24
CA LYS A 40 13.25 13.33 -4.38
C LYS A 40 13.21 12.06 -5.22
N GLU A 41 14.34 11.43 -5.40
CA GLU A 41 14.44 10.19 -6.16
C GLU A 41 13.65 9.06 -5.47
N TYR A 42 13.83 8.90 -4.16
CA TYR A 42 13.07 7.92 -3.40
C TYR A 42 11.58 8.23 -3.37
N MET A 43 11.24 9.51 -3.21
CA MET A 43 9.84 9.93 -3.19
C MET A 43 9.16 9.61 -4.53
N GLY A 44 9.85 9.92 -5.64
CA GLY A 44 9.32 9.62 -6.97
C GLY A 44 9.09 8.13 -7.18
N ALA A 45 10.06 7.31 -6.76
CA ALA A 45 9.94 5.87 -6.88
C ALA A 45 8.84 5.31 -5.97
N PHE A 46 8.73 5.86 -4.75
CA PHE A 46 7.75 5.36 -3.78
C PHE A 46 6.31 5.76 -4.13
N ASN A 47 6.12 6.79 -4.94
CA ASN A 47 4.78 7.18 -5.40
C ASN A 47 4.05 6.03 -6.08
N GLY A 48 4.77 5.17 -6.80
CA GLY A 48 4.17 3.99 -7.42
C GLY A 48 3.61 3.01 -6.39
N VAL A 49 4.33 2.84 -5.28
CA VAL A 49 3.88 1.97 -4.18
C VAL A 49 2.64 2.57 -3.51
N VAL A 50 2.64 3.86 -3.26
CA VAL A 50 1.49 4.57 -2.67
C VAL A 50 0.27 4.41 -3.58
N TYR A 51 0.45 4.55 -4.88
CA TYR A 51 -0.63 4.37 -5.85
C TYR A 51 -1.22 2.95 -5.75
N LEU A 52 -0.36 1.94 -5.66
CA LEU A 52 -0.82 0.56 -5.55
C LEU A 52 -1.56 0.32 -4.24
N TYR A 53 -1.08 0.91 -3.15
CA TYR A 53 -1.78 0.84 -1.87
C TYR A 53 -3.15 1.51 -1.94
N ASP A 54 -3.22 2.70 -2.52
CA ASP A 54 -4.49 3.42 -2.66
C ASP A 54 -5.47 2.65 -3.51
N SER A 55 -5.01 2.02 -4.59
CA SER A 55 -5.84 1.19 -5.46
C SER A 55 -6.41 0.00 -4.71
N LEU A 56 -5.57 -0.66 -3.93
CA LEU A 56 -5.99 -1.81 -3.10
C LEU A 56 -7.05 -1.40 -2.08
N LYS A 57 -6.79 -0.33 -1.36
CA LYS A 57 -7.69 0.18 -0.34
C LYS A 57 -9.03 0.61 -0.94
N GLU A 58 -8.98 1.39 -2.01
CA GLU A 58 -10.17 1.90 -2.66
C GLU A 58 -11.02 0.77 -3.25
N ASP A 59 -10.40 -0.20 -3.90
CA ASP A 59 -11.10 -1.36 -4.43
C ASP A 59 -11.83 -2.11 -3.32
N TYR A 60 -11.16 -2.33 -2.20
CA TYR A 60 -11.78 -3.01 -1.07
C TYR A 60 -12.93 -2.20 -0.47
N GLU A 61 -12.77 -0.89 -0.35
CA GLU A 61 -13.82 -0.02 0.21
C GLU A 61 -15.07 -0.02 -0.66
N GLN A 62 -14.90 -0.06 -1.97
CA GLN A 62 -16.02 -0.02 -2.91
C GLN A 62 -16.64 -1.39 -3.17
N LYS A 63 -15.84 -2.42 -3.31
CA LYS A 63 -16.31 -3.74 -3.75
C LYS A 63 -16.24 -4.81 -2.67
N GLY A 64 -15.53 -4.55 -1.59
CA GLY A 64 -15.24 -5.55 -0.60
C GLY A 64 -14.20 -6.55 -1.11
N PHE A 65 -14.07 -7.66 -0.42
CA PHE A 65 -13.13 -8.71 -0.82
C PHE A 65 -13.66 -9.40 -2.08
N ASN A 66 -12.86 -9.37 -3.14
CA ASN A 66 -13.25 -9.87 -4.45
C ASN A 66 -12.07 -10.55 -5.15
N ASP A 67 -12.31 -11.04 -6.36
CA ASP A 67 -11.31 -11.80 -7.11
C ASP A 67 -10.02 -11.02 -7.39
N ASN A 68 -10.10 -9.69 -7.43
CA ASN A 68 -8.94 -8.84 -7.68
C ASN A 68 -8.15 -8.50 -6.42
N SER A 69 -8.74 -8.73 -5.25
CA SER A 69 -8.12 -8.30 -3.98
C SER A 69 -6.74 -8.88 -3.77
N GLN A 70 -6.58 -10.18 -3.97
CA GLN A 70 -5.30 -10.85 -3.78
C GLN A 70 -4.27 -10.40 -4.81
N GLU A 71 -4.69 -10.19 -6.04
CA GLU A 71 -3.80 -9.71 -7.10
C GLU A 71 -3.28 -8.31 -6.80
N LEU A 72 -4.16 -7.41 -6.36
CA LEU A 72 -3.78 -6.04 -5.99
C LEU A 72 -2.81 -6.06 -4.82
N LEU A 73 -3.08 -6.89 -3.82
CA LEU A 73 -2.19 -7.03 -2.67
C LEU A 73 -0.81 -7.54 -3.10
N THR A 74 -0.77 -8.53 -3.97
CA THR A 74 0.49 -9.09 -4.45
C THR A 74 1.30 -8.04 -5.22
N LYS A 75 0.65 -7.25 -6.07
CA LYS A 75 1.31 -6.17 -6.80
C LYS A 75 1.91 -5.15 -5.84
N TYR A 76 1.16 -4.77 -4.82
CA TYR A 76 1.65 -3.86 -3.80
C TYR A 76 2.86 -4.46 -3.07
N GLN A 77 2.75 -5.70 -2.62
CA GLN A 77 3.81 -6.36 -1.87
C GLN A 77 5.11 -6.46 -2.66
N ASN A 78 5.01 -6.80 -3.93
CA ASN A 78 6.18 -6.89 -4.80
C ASN A 78 6.86 -5.53 -4.97
N ALA A 79 6.07 -4.48 -5.14
CA ALA A 79 6.61 -3.13 -5.27
C ALA A 79 7.22 -2.63 -3.97
N PHE A 80 6.57 -2.92 -2.84
CA PHE A 80 7.01 -2.49 -1.52
C PHE A 80 8.28 -3.22 -1.07
N ASN A 81 8.46 -4.45 -1.50
CA ASN A 81 9.56 -5.31 -1.06
C ASN A 81 10.94 -4.65 -1.23
N ILE A 82 11.12 -3.87 -2.28
CA ILE A 82 12.37 -3.15 -2.54
C ILE A 82 12.63 -2.15 -1.42
N PHE A 83 11.62 -1.40 -1.03
CA PHE A 83 11.73 -0.39 0.03
C PHE A 83 11.87 -1.02 1.41
N GLU A 84 11.21 -2.15 1.62
CA GLU A 84 11.34 -2.91 2.85
C GLU A 84 12.80 -3.32 3.07
N SER A 85 13.44 -3.80 2.03
CA SER A 85 14.84 -4.20 2.06
C SER A 85 15.77 -2.99 2.25
N GLU A 86 15.53 -1.91 1.51
CA GLU A 86 16.34 -0.68 1.56
C GLU A 86 16.30 0.00 2.92
N PHE A 87 15.15 0.04 3.54
CA PHE A 87 14.95 0.75 4.81
C PHE A 87 14.92 -0.20 6.03
N GLU A 88 15.18 -1.46 5.81
CA GLU A 88 15.25 -2.48 6.89
C GLU A 88 13.98 -2.52 7.75
N ILE A 89 12.85 -2.59 7.09
CA ILE A 89 11.56 -2.68 7.77
C ILE A 89 11.16 -4.12 8.02
#